data_823e9d7ac244e32ba7421778a9bad1f5
#
_entry.id   823e9d7ac244e32ba7421778a9bad1f5
#
_cell.length_a   1.000
_cell.length_b   1.000
_cell.length_c   1.000
_cell.angle_alpha   90.00
_cell.angle_beta   90.00
_cell.angle_gamma   90.00
#
_symmetry.space_group_name_H-M   'P 1'
#
loop_
_entity.id
_entity.type
_entity.pdbx_description
1 polymer ?
#
loop_
_entity_poly.entity_id
_entity_poly.type
_entity_poly.pdbx_seq_one_letter_code
_entity_poly.pdbx_strand_id
1 'polypeptide(L)'
;MPGSTSQTIEPRVLLEGLAIGESPRWHDGRLWLSNWGTGEIVAVDLDGNGEVVGPGPEGLGWATDWLPDGRMLITGAELVRVEPDGSRGRHADLSHISPLGWSELTVDGRGNAYVNTINFDFADFNDVLTSGKAPGKIALVTPEGEAREVADEIAFPNGMVVTPDNRTLIVSESFAGRLTAFDIADDGGLSNRRTWADGVAPDGICLDADGCIWASTAHDANNCARIREGGGVLERIQLDRPCFASMLGGPDRRTLFMLVADWRGPENVDDIIAARTGQVLVADAPAPGVGWP
;
A
#
# COMPACT_ATOMS: atom_id res chain seq x y z
N MET A 1 12.63 -18.13 -34.16
CA MET A 1 12.15 -17.79 -32.80
C MET A 1 10.66 -17.60 -32.92
N PRO A 2 9.79 -18.45 -32.33
CA PRO A 2 8.36 -18.13 -32.27
C PRO A 2 8.20 -16.93 -31.35
N GLY A 3 7.53 -15.88 -31.85
CA GLY A 3 7.20 -14.71 -31.09
C GLY A 3 6.32 -15.09 -29.90
N SER A 4 6.75 -14.77 -28.69
CA SER A 4 5.92 -14.77 -27.51
C SER A 4 4.81 -13.77 -27.77
N THR A 5 3.61 -14.24 -28.07
CA THR A 5 2.40 -13.42 -27.97
C THR A 5 2.25 -13.10 -26.50
N SER A 6 2.60 -11.89 -26.08
CA SER A 6 2.24 -11.34 -24.79
C SER A 6 0.71 -11.46 -24.70
N GLN A 7 0.24 -12.34 -23.84
CA GLN A 7 -1.19 -12.49 -23.58
C GLN A 7 -1.62 -11.20 -22.88
N THR A 8 -2.51 -10.44 -23.48
CA THR A 8 -3.04 -9.21 -22.87
C THR A 8 -3.83 -9.63 -21.62
N ILE A 9 -3.38 -9.18 -20.45
CA ILE A 9 -4.10 -9.41 -19.20
C ILE A 9 -5.26 -8.42 -19.18
N GLU A 10 -6.50 -8.92 -19.24
CA GLU A 10 -7.71 -8.10 -19.21
C GLU A 10 -8.32 -8.12 -17.80
N PRO A 11 -8.40 -6.98 -17.10
CA PRO A 11 -9.01 -6.89 -15.80
C PRO A 11 -10.55 -6.95 -15.90
N ARG A 12 -11.19 -7.50 -14.84
CA ARG A 12 -12.64 -7.46 -14.67
C ARG A 12 -13.00 -6.79 -13.34
N VAL A 13 -14.14 -6.14 -13.29
CA VAL A 13 -14.66 -5.54 -12.05
C VAL A 13 -15.11 -6.65 -11.09
N LEU A 14 -14.67 -6.54 -9.84
CA LEU A 14 -15.09 -7.40 -8.73
C LEU A 14 -16.06 -6.68 -7.80
N LEU A 15 -15.78 -5.43 -7.45
CA LEU A 15 -16.59 -4.59 -6.55
C LEU A 15 -16.62 -3.16 -7.06
N GLU A 16 -17.74 -2.47 -6.87
CA GLU A 16 -17.96 -1.07 -7.21
C GLU A 16 -18.51 -0.26 -6.02
N GLY A 17 -18.52 1.07 -6.16
CA GLY A 17 -19.17 1.96 -5.20
C GLY A 17 -18.31 2.36 -4.02
N LEU A 18 -17.00 2.11 -4.07
CA LEU A 18 -16.03 2.65 -3.12
C LEU A 18 -15.83 4.16 -3.37
N ALA A 19 -15.41 4.91 -2.37
CA ALA A 19 -14.89 6.26 -2.57
C ALA A 19 -13.48 6.19 -3.15
N ILE A 20 -12.48 5.92 -2.32
CA ILE A 20 -11.10 5.64 -2.74
C ILE A 20 -10.65 4.39 -1.97
N GLY A 21 -10.55 3.25 -2.66
CA GLY A 21 -10.00 2.04 -2.09
C GLY A 21 -8.49 2.10 -2.01
N GLU A 22 -7.91 1.76 -0.84
CA GLU A 22 -6.47 1.80 -0.59
C GLU A 22 -5.99 0.70 0.35
N SER A 23 -4.68 0.53 0.44
CA SER A 23 -4.00 -0.37 1.38
C SER A 23 -4.58 -1.77 1.42
N PRO A 24 -4.69 -2.45 0.26
CA PRO A 24 -5.31 -3.77 0.20
C PRO A 24 -4.45 -4.84 0.89
N ARG A 25 -5.12 -5.78 1.56
CA ARG A 25 -4.50 -6.95 2.19
C ARG A 25 -5.31 -8.20 1.90
N TRP A 26 -4.63 -9.30 1.55
CA TRP A 26 -5.30 -10.60 1.45
C TRP A 26 -5.21 -11.32 2.80
N HIS A 27 -6.32 -11.35 3.53
CA HIS A 27 -6.40 -11.94 4.87
C HIS A 27 -7.67 -12.78 5.03
N ASP A 28 -7.55 -13.96 5.64
CA ASP A 28 -8.66 -14.89 5.91
C ASP A 28 -9.58 -15.16 4.70
N GLY A 29 -8.96 -15.36 3.51
CA GLY A 29 -9.67 -15.71 2.29
C GLY A 29 -10.46 -14.56 1.65
N ARG A 30 -10.26 -13.33 2.09
CA ARG A 30 -10.88 -12.11 1.55
C ARG A 30 -9.83 -11.02 1.28
N LEU A 31 -10.15 -10.13 0.35
CA LEU A 31 -9.45 -8.86 0.21
C LEU A 31 -10.01 -7.87 1.22
N TRP A 32 -9.15 -7.33 2.05
CA TRP A 32 -9.45 -6.23 2.97
C TRP A 32 -8.87 -4.95 2.40
N LEU A 33 -9.56 -3.83 2.59
CA LEU A 33 -9.10 -2.53 2.10
C LEU A 33 -9.61 -1.38 2.98
N SER A 34 -8.90 -0.29 2.94
CA SER A 34 -9.28 0.98 3.52
C SER A 34 -10.10 1.75 2.48
N ASN A 35 -11.37 2.09 2.79
CA ASN A 35 -12.18 2.96 1.94
C ASN A 35 -12.04 4.39 2.45
N TRP A 36 -11.05 5.10 1.92
CA TRP A 36 -10.72 6.46 2.34
C TRP A 36 -11.87 7.42 2.05
N GLY A 37 -12.00 8.44 2.90
CA GLY A 37 -13.07 9.44 2.82
C GLY A 37 -14.39 9.01 3.45
N THR A 38 -14.68 7.70 3.50
CA THR A 38 -15.87 7.18 4.20
C THR A 38 -15.54 6.61 5.58
N GLY A 39 -14.24 6.40 5.88
CA GLY A 39 -13.80 5.81 7.13
C GLY A 39 -14.28 4.36 7.31
N GLU A 40 -14.36 3.59 6.22
CA GLU A 40 -14.84 2.20 6.25
C GLU A 40 -13.69 1.23 5.99
N ILE A 41 -13.57 0.20 6.83
CA ILE A 41 -12.78 -0.99 6.51
C ILE A 41 -13.72 -1.95 5.79
N VAL A 42 -13.36 -2.30 4.55
CA VAL A 42 -14.18 -3.17 3.69
C VAL A 42 -13.46 -4.49 3.45
N ALA A 43 -14.19 -5.60 3.56
CA ALA A 43 -13.72 -6.91 3.12
C ALA A 43 -14.57 -7.40 1.96
N VAL A 44 -13.95 -7.98 0.93
CA VAL A 44 -14.63 -8.50 -0.25
C VAL A 44 -14.15 -9.92 -0.57
N ASP A 45 -15.08 -10.83 -0.85
CA ASP A 45 -14.75 -12.17 -1.30
C ASP A 45 -14.50 -12.24 -2.82
N LEU A 46 -14.14 -13.42 -3.33
CA LEU A 46 -13.87 -13.62 -4.75
C LEU A 46 -15.13 -13.61 -5.65
N ASP A 47 -16.31 -13.66 -5.05
CA ASP A 47 -17.61 -13.55 -5.75
C ASP A 47 -18.07 -12.08 -5.84
N GLY A 48 -17.34 -11.14 -5.21
CA GLY A 48 -17.63 -9.72 -5.23
C GLY A 48 -18.59 -9.25 -4.12
N ASN A 49 -18.84 -10.11 -3.12
CA ASN A 49 -19.65 -9.71 -1.97
C ASN A 49 -18.79 -8.85 -1.03
N GLY A 50 -19.04 -7.54 -1.03
CA GLY A 50 -18.40 -6.57 -0.17
C GLY A 50 -19.15 -6.38 1.15
N GLU A 51 -18.42 -6.27 2.26
CA GLU A 51 -18.93 -6.04 3.61
C GLU A 51 -18.14 -4.94 4.29
N VAL A 52 -18.81 -3.97 4.91
CA VAL A 52 -18.17 -3.03 5.84
C VAL A 52 -17.98 -3.75 7.17
N VAL A 53 -16.75 -4.10 7.49
CA VAL A 53 -16.41 -4.91 8.67
C VAL A 53 -16.07 -4.08 9.90
N GLY A 54 -15.90 -2.78 9.75
CA GLY A 54 -15.68 -1.88 10.87
C GLY A 54 -15.35 -0.45 10.44
N PRO A 55 -15.32 0.49 11.39
CA PRO A 55 -14.89 1.84 11.11
C PRO A 55 -13.36 1.93 11.06
N GLY A 56 -12.84 2.71 10.12
CA GLY A 56 -11.48 3.24 10.09
C GLY A 56 -11.44 4.70 10.54
N PRO A 57 -10.28 5.35 10.47
CA PRO A 57 -10.16 6.80 10.63
C PRO A 57 -10.94 7.56 9.56
N GLU A 58 -11.39 8.78 9.91
CA GLU A 58 -11.93 9.71 8.92
C GLU A 58 -10.80 10.28 8.03
N GLY A 59 -11.13 10.63 6.79
CA GLY A 59 -10.19 11.26 5.86
C GLY A 59 -9.40 10.27 5.02
N LEU A 60 -8.23 10.71 4.56
CA LEU A 60 -7.31 9.98 3.70
C LEU A 60 -6.06 9.55 4.48
N GLY A 61 -5.27 8.65 3.89
CA GLY A 61 -3.94 8.31 4.37
C GLY A 61 -3.96 7.46 5.65
N TRP A 62 -4.67 6.34 5.62
CA TRP A 62 -4.63 5.32 6.67
C TRP A 62 -4.71 3.91 6.07
N ALA A 63 -4.20 2.94 6.78
CA ALA A 63 -4.05 1.57 6.33
C ALA A 63 -4.37 0.57 7.43
N THR A 64 -4.58 -0.70 7.03
CA THR A 64 -4.72 -1.83 7.95
C THR A 64 -3.73 -2.93 7.61
N ASP A 65 -3.24 -3.65 8.62
CA ASP A 65 -2.48 -4.88 8.48
C ASP A 65 -2.61 -5.73 9.76
N TRP A 66 -2.09 -6.94 9.77
CA TRP A 66 -2.24 -7.88 10.88
C TRP A 66 -0.92 -8.27 11.51
N LEU A 67 -0.90 -8.30 12.83
CA LEU A 67 0.13 -8.98 13.59
C LEU A 67 0.04 -10.50 13.37
N PRO A 68 1.14 -11.25 13.55
CA PRO A 68 1.13 -12.72 13.39
C PRO A 68 0.16 -13.46 14.31
N ASP A 69 -0.29 -12.83 15.39
CA ASP A 69 -1.29 -13.38 16.31
C ASP A 69 -2.74 -13.09 15.89
N GLY A 70 -2.95 -12.47 14.71
CA GLY A 70 -4.25 -12.19 14.12
C GLY A 70 -4.90 -10.88 14.58
N ARG A 71 -4.23 -10.08 15.42
CA ARG A 71 -4.73 -8.76 15.81
C ARG A 71 -4.45 -7.74 14.71
N MET A 72 -5.46 -6.96 14.35
CA MET A 72 -5.34 -5.94 13.30
C MET A 72 -4.71 -4.66 13.86
N LEU A 73 -3.84 -4.06 13.06
CA LEU A 73 -3.32 -2.71 13.25
C LEU A 73 -4.00 -1.73 12.29
N ILE A 74 -4.22 -0.50 12.74
CA ILE A 74 -4.80 0.58 11.93
C ILE A 74 -3.94 1.81 12.14
N THR A 75 -3.46 2.41 11.05
CA THR A 75 -2.77 3.71 11.08
C THR A 75 -3.76 4.87 11.03
N GLY A 76 -3.28 6.07 11.25
CA GLY A 76 -4.02 7.32 11.29
C GLY A 76 -3.28 8.33 12.14
N ALA A 77 -3.97 9.06 13.04
CA ALA A 77 -3.32 9.96 14.00
C ALA A 77 -2.34 9.23 14.94
N GLU A 78 -2.62 7.96 15.22
CA GLU A 78 -1.78 7.05 16.00
C GLU A 78 -1.88 5.63 15.44
N LEU A 79 -1.04 4.71 15.90
CA LEU A 79 -1.17 3.30 15.57
C LEU A 79 -2.08 2.62 16.59
N VAL A 80 -3.23 2.18 16.11
CA VAL A 80 -4.27 1.51 16.90
C VAL A 80 -4.22 0.00 16.67
N ARG A 81 -4.45 -0.79 17.72
CA ARG A 81 -4.62 -2.24 17.66
C ARG A 81 -6.05 -2.62 17.99
N VAL A 82 -6.60 -3.54 17.21
CA VAL A 82 -7.92 -4.13 17.42
C VAL A 82 -7.76 -5.50 18.06
N GLU A 83 -8.37 -5.68 19.21
CA GLU A 83 -8.36 -6.94 19.97
C GLU A 83 -9.41 -7.92 19.41
N PRO A 84 -9.34 -9.22 19.72
CA PRO A 84 -10.29 -10.23 19.22
C PRO A 84 -11.76 -9.97 19.62
N ASP A 85 -11.99 -9.23 20.68
CA ASP A 85 -13.34 -8.82 21.12
C ASP A 85 -13.85 -7.54 20.43
N GLY A 86 -13.05 -7.00 19.49
CA GLY A 86 -13.34 -5.75 18.75
C GLY A 86 -12.98 -4.47 19.51
N SER A 87 -12.50 -4.56 20.74
CA SER A 87 -12.02 -3.39 21.47
C SER A 87 -10.76 -2.82 20.83
N ARG A 88 -10.56 -1.51 20.94
CA ARG A 88 -9.45 -0.79 20.32
C ARG A 88 -8.59 -0.11 21.38
N GLY A 89 -7.28 -0.21 21.20
CA GLY A 89 -6.31 0.46 22.05
C GLY A 89 -5.12 0.97 21.26
N ARG A 90 -4.44 1.97 21.80
CA ARG A 90 -3.18 2.42 21.22
C ARG A 90 -2.17 1.28 21.24
N HIS A 91 -1.60 0.94 20.09
CA HIS A 91 -0.49 0.00 20.00
C HIS A 91 0.85 0.67 20.28
N ALA A 92 1.06 1.86 19.67
CA ALA A 92 2.26 2.65 19.86
C ALA A 92 1.97 4.14 19.83
N ASP A 93 2.76 4.92 20.56
CA ASP A 93 2.80 6.38 20.48
C ASP A 93 3.92 6.79 19.49
N LEU A 94 3.50 7.36 18.37
CA LEU A 94 4.39 7.81 17.30
C LEU A 94 4.55 9.33 17.25
N SER A 95 3.92 10.07 18.17
CA SER A 95 3.87 11.54 18.17
C SER A 95 5.23 12.20 18.31
N HIS A 96 6.19 11.50 18.95
CA HIS A 96 7.57 11.97 19.10
C HIS A 96 8.39 11.89 17.80
N ILE A 97 7.92 11.16 16.78
CA ILE A 97 8.56 11.02 15.46
C ILE A 97 7.90 11.95 14.44
N SER A 98 6.56 11.97 14.39
CA SER A 98 5.78 12.89 13.56
C SER A 98 4.43 13.20 14.21
N PRO A 99 4.03 14.48 14.29
CA PRO A 99 2.71 14.87 14.77
C PRO A 99 1.63 14.83 13.68
N LEU A 100 1.98 14.52 12.42
CA LEU A 100 1.11 14.70 11.24
C LEU A 100 0.36 13.44 10.81
N GLY A 101 0.36 12.40 11.66
CA GLY A 101 -0.30 11.13 11.36
C GLY A 101 0.55 10.18 10.51
N TRP A 102 0.00 8.99 10.27
CA TRP A 102 0.67 7.83 9.68
C TRP A 102 -0.20 7.22 8.61
N SER A 103 0.37 6.95 7.45
CA SER A 103 -0.34 6.50 6.26
C SER A 103 -0.26 4.98 6.11
N GLU A 104 0.71 4.49 5.35
CA GLU A 104 0.86 3.07 5.06
C GLU A 104 1.60 2.32 6.17
N LEU A 105 1.31 1.02 6.28
CA LEU A 105 2.10 0.11 7.11
C LEU A 105 2.30 -1.22 6.40
N THR A 106 3.30 -1.97 6.85
CA THR A 106 3.46 -3.39 6.54
C THR A 106 4.00 -4.10 7.78
N VAL A 107 3.42 -5.24 8.13
CA VAL A 107 3.87 -6.07 9.26
C VAL A 107 4.71 -7.21 8.74
N ASP A 108 5.95 -7.37 9.23
CA ASP A 108 6.84 -8.46 8.85
C ASP A 108 6.51 -9.79 9.57
N GLY A 109 7.14 -10.88 9.16
CA GLY A 109 6.93 -12.20 9.76
C GLY A 109 7.40 -12.33 11.22
N ARG A 110 8.07 -11.32 11.78
CA ARG A 110 8.47 -11.25 13.18
C ARG A 110 7.48 -10.43 14.01
N GLY A 111 6.50 -9.78 13.35
CA GLY A 111 5.51 -8.91 13.99
C GLY A 111 5.97 -7.46 14.12
N ASN A 112 7.09 -7.07 13.52
CA ASN A 112 7.46 -5.67 13.43
C ASN A 112 6.57 -4.96 12.42
N ALA A 113 6.03 -3.80 12.77
CA ALA A 113 5.30 -2.94 11.86
C ALA A 113 6.20 -1.80 11.37
N TYR A 114 6.40 -1.70 10.06
CA TYR A 114 6.98 -0.54 9.41
C TYR A 114 5.83 0.39 9.02
N VAL A 115 5.85 1.59 9.54
CA VAL A 115 4.77 2.58 9.37
C VAL A 115 5.35 3.82 8.75
N ASN A 116 4.74 4.35 7.71
CA ASN A 116 5.24 5.57 7.09
C ASN A 116 4.33 6.79 7.27
N THR A 117 4.91 7.96 7.10
CA THR A 117 4.23 9.25 7.06
C THR A 117 4.82 10.11 5.96
N ILE A 118 3.95 10.82 5.24
CA ILE A 118 4.40 11.86 4.29
C ILE A 118 5.05 13.04 5.01
N ASN A 119 4.74 13.23 6.29
CA ASN A 119 5.31 14.21 7.22
C ASN A 119 5.18 15.69 6.75
N PHE A 120 4.08 15.99 6.07
CA PHE A 120 3.66 17.35 5.73
C PHE A 120 2.12 17.41 5.67
N ASP A 121 1.55 18.60 5.77
CA ASP A 121 0.10 18.79 5.63
C ASP A 121 -0.33 18.54 4.18
N PHE A 122 -1.34 17.71 3.95
CA PHE A 122 -1.81 17.36 2.62
C PHE A 122 -2.27 18.59 1.81
N ALA A 123 -2.64 19.69 2.47
CA ALA A 123 -2.90 20.97 1.81
C ALA A 123 -1.67 21.53 1.08
N ASP A 124 -0.45 21.17 1.51
CA ASP A 124 0.82 21.61 0.91
C ASP A 124 1.31 20.68 -0.22
N PHE A 125 0.49 19.72 -0.66
CA PHE A 125 0.86 18.67 -1.63
C PHE A 125 1.61 19.21 -2.86
N ASN A 126 1.04 20.20 -3.54
CA ASN A 126 1.61 20.76 -4.76
C ASN A 126 2.93 21.51 -4.49
N ASP A 127 3.03 22.19 -3.34
CA ASP A 127 4.23 22.94 -2.96
C ASP A 127 5.37 21.97 -2.62
N VAL A 128 5.09 20.88 -1.90
CA VAL A 128 6.08 19.86 -1.59
C VAL A 128 6.53 19.11 -2.84
N LEU A 129 5.59 18.71 -3.70
CA LEU A 129 5.89 18.05 -4.98
C LEU A 129 6.85 18.88 -5.84
N THR A 130 6.56 20.18 -6.02
CA THR A 130 7.37 21.06 -6.88
C THR A 130 8.69 21.48 -6.23
N SER A 131 8.78 21.47 -4.90
CA SER A 131 10.01 21.87 -4.18
C SER A 131 11.11 20.82 -4.23
N GLY A 132 10.80 19.57 -4.60
CA GLY A 132 11.73 18.44 -4.52
C GLY A 132 12.12 18.02 -3.10
N LYS A 133 11.38 18.46 -2.07
CA LYS A 133 11.59 18.05 -0.69
C LYS A 133 11.11 16.61 -0.47
N ALA A 134 11.77 15.90 0.42
CA ALA A 134 11.44 14.53 0.80
C ALA A 134 11.30 14.45 2.33
N PRO A 135 10.24 15.03 2.93
CA PRO A 135 10.10 15.08 4.38
C PRO A 135 9.64 13.78 5.01
N GLY A 136 9.24 12.80 4.18
CA GLY A 136 8.65 11.54 4.63
C GLY A 136 9.58 10.69 5.49
N LYS A 137 8.97 9.89 6.37
CA LYS A 137 9.67 9.05 7.34
C LYS A 137 9.11 7.65 7.38
N ILE A 138 9.92 6.71 7.89
CA ILE A 138 9.49 5.35 8.26
C ILE A 138 9.83 5.15 9.72
N ALA A 139 8.85 4.72 10.50
CA ALA A 139 9.01 4.23 11.87
C ALA A 139 8.93 2.71 11.90
N LEU A 140 9.73 2.10 12.77
CA LEU A 140 9.59 0.72 13.21
C LEU A 140 8.80 0.72 14.51
N VAL A 141 7.80 -0.15 14.59
CA VAL A 141 7.07 -0.45 15.82
C VAL A 141 7.21 -1.94 16.11
N THR A 142 7.71 -2.27 17.31
CA THR A 142 7.87 -3.67 17.73
C THR A 142 6.51 -4.29 18.10
N PRO A 143 6.41 -5.64 18.23
CA PRO A 143 5.20 -6.29 18.72
C PRO A 143 4.72 -5.79 20.09
N GLU A 144 5.65 -5.28 20.92
CA GLU A 144 5.38 -4.73 22.25
C GLU A 144 4.91 -3.27 22.20
N GLY A 145 4.99 -2.61 21.02
CA GLY A 145 4.58 -1.22 20.84
C GLY A 145 5.69 -0.20 21.07
N GLU A 146 6.95 -0.63 21.14
CA GLU A 146 8.08 0.30 21.15
C GLU A 146 8.31 0.87 19.75
N ALA A 147 8.42 2.20 19.63
CA ALA A 147 8.50 2.89 18.35
C ALA A 147 9.79 3.71 18.23
N ARG A 148 10.42 3.66 17.03
CA ARG A 148 11.55 4.49 16.67
C ARG A 148 11.56 4.83 15.18
N GLU A 149 12.11 5.98 14.82
CA GLU A 149 12.41 6.30 13.42
C GLU A 149 13.54 5.40 12.92
N VAL A 150 13.37 4.84 11.70
CA VAL A 150 14.35 3.95 11.06
C VAL A 150 14.76 4.43 9.67
N ALA A 151 14.02 5.35 9.05
CA ALA A 151 14.41 6.05 7.83
C ALA A 151 13.70 7.41 7.73
N ASP A 152 14.35 8.36 7.09
CA ASP A 152 13.88 9.71 6.79
C ASP A 152 14.22 10.09 5.33
N GLU A 153 13.89 11.33 4.96
CA GLU A 153 14.12 11.85 3.61
C GLU A 153 13.51 10.95 2.51
N ILE A 154 12.30 10.45 2.75
CA ILE A 154 11.52 9.67 1.78
C ILE A 154 10.60 10.61 1.01
N ALA A 155 10.69 10.57 -0.32
CA ALA A 155 9.94 11.47 -1.19
C ALA A 155 8.49 10.97 -1.41
N PHE A 156 7.60 11.32 -0.49
CA PHE A 156 6.21 10.83 -0.44
C PHE A 156 6.16 9.30 -0.34
N PRO A 157 6.48 8.74 0.85
CA PRO A 157 6.40 7.29 1.05
C PRO A 157 4.95 6.81 0.90
N ASN A 158 4.79 5.70 0.17
CA ASN A 158 3.52 5.08 -0.11
C ASN A 158 3.63 3.57 0.16
N GLY A 159 3.07 2.69 -0.68
CA GLY A 159 3.09 1.26 -0.46
C GLY A 159 4.45 0.70 -0.07
N MET A 160 4.45 -0.27 0.84
CA MET A 160 5.63 -0.96 1.33
C MET A 160 5.44 -2.47 1.29
N VAL A 161 6.52 -3.21 1.03
CA VAL A 161 6.56 -4.67 1.16
C VAL A 161 7.84 -5.11 1.86
N VAL A 162 7.76 -6.19 2.64
CA VAL A 162 8.91 -6.88 3.20
C VAL A 162 9.08 -8.22 2.50
N THR A 163 10.31 -8.57 2.11
CA THR A 163 10.59 -9.87 1.48
C THR A 163 10.29 -11.05 2.42
N PRO A 164 9.98 -12.26 1.88
CA PRO A 164 9.59 -13.42 2.69
C PRO A 164 10.62 -13.83 3.75
N ASP A 165 11.90 -13.54 3.52
CA ASP A 165 12.99 -13.81 4.44
C ASP A 165 13.18 -12.74 5.53
N ASN A 166 12.33 -11.70 5.56
CA ASN A 166 12.38 -10.55 6.44
C ASN A 166 13.71 -9.78 6.39
N ARG A 167 14.37 -9.71 5.23
CA ARG A 167 15.68 -9.06 5.08
C ARG A 167 15.66 -7.78 4.28
N THR A 168 14.61 -7.52 3.50
CA THR A 168 14.52 -6.32 2.67
C THR A 168 13.15 -5.68 2.79
N LEU A 169 13.15 -4.38 3.09
CA LEU A 169 11.98 -3.51 2.93
C LEU A 169 12.09 -2.78 1.60
N ILE A 170 11.04 -2.81 0.79
CA ILE A 170 10.92 -2.00 -0.43
C ILE A 170 9.77 -1.01 -0.22
N VAL A 171 10.00 0.26 -0.51
CA VAL A 171 9.03 1.35 -0.36
C VAL A 171 8.88 2.12 -1.66
N SER A 172 7.65 2.52 -1.96
CA SER A 172 7.33 3.47 -3.01
C SER A 172 7.73 4.89 -2.58
N GLU A 173 8.51 5.58 -3.40
CA GLU A 173 8.74 7.01 -3.30
C GLU A 173 8.00 7.71 -4.46
N SER A 174 6.70 8.02 -4.26
CA SER A 174 5.82 8.48 -5.33
C SER A 174 6.32 9.78 -5.98
N PHE A 175 6.81 10.75 -5.19
CA PHE A 175 7.33 12.02 -5.71
C PHE A 175 8.71 11.89 -6.36
N ALA A 176 9.49 10.87 -6.02
CA ALA A 176 10.78 10.60 -6.66
C ALA A 176 10.66 9.68 -7.88
N GLY A 177 9.49 9.12 -8.15
CA GLY A 177 9.25 8.21 -9.27
C GLY A 177 10.08 6.93 -9.20
N ARG A 178 10.29 6.37 -8.01
CA ARG A 178 11.15 5.20 -7.80
C ARG A 178 10.66 4.27 -6.70
N LEU A 179 11.17 3.04 -6.73
CA LEU A 179 11.14 2.11 -5.61
C LEU A 179 12.51 2.14 -4.92
N THR A 180 12.50 2.23 -3.59
CA THR A 180 13.72 2.25 -2.76
C THR A 180 13.73 1.04 -1.85
N ALA A 181 14.88 0.36 -1.75
CA ALA A 181 15.07 -0.79 -0.88
C ALA A 181 16.01 -0.46 0.29
N PHE A 182 15.76 -1.12 1.42
CA PHE A 182 16.59 -1.11 2.62
C PHE A 182 16.87 -2.54 3.06
N ASP A 183 18.05 -2.78 3.62
CA ASP A 183 18.33 -4.01 4.34
C ASP A 183 17.73 -3.90 5.75
N ILE A 184 17.07 -4.97 6.20
CA ILE A 184 16.50 -5.09 7.53
C ILE A 184 17.46 -5.84 8.45
N ALA A 185 17.90 -5.21 9.53
CA ALA A 185 18.73 -5.82 10.57
C ALA A 185 17.90 -6.74 11.47
N ASP A 186 18.58 -7.52 12.33
CA ASP A 186 17.91 -8.43 13.27
C ASP A 186 17.01 -7.69 14.29
N ASP A 187 17.34 -6.44 14.62
CA ASP A 187 16.55 -5.56 15.50
C ASP A 187 15.45 -4.79 14.74
N GLY A 188 15.23 -5.08 13.46
CA GLY A 188 14.28 -4.39 12.57
C GLY A 188 14.76 -3.05 12.03
N GLY A 189 15.97 -2.58 12.39
CA GLY A 189 16.54 -1.33 11.87
C GLY A 189 16.81 -1.40 10.37
N LEU A 190 16.69 -0.24 9.68
CA LEU A 190 16.89 -0.13 8.24
C LEU A 190 18.30 0.42 7.94
N SER A 191 18.93 -0.12 6.90
CA SER A 191 20.27 0.28 6.45
C SER A 191 20.41 0.08 4.94
N ASN A 192 21.57 0.46 4.37
CA ASN A 192 21.92 0.23 2.97
C ASN A 192 20.82 0.70 1.98
N ARG A 193 20.31 1.94 2.18
CA ARG A 193 19.34 2.55 1.26
C ARG A 193 19.86 2.54 -0.17
N ARG A 194 19.07 2.00 -1.09
CA ARG A 194 19.42 1.90 -2.50
C ARG A 194 18.18 1.99 -3.40
N THR A 195 18.37 2.49 -4.62
CA THR A 195 17.32 2.42 -5.65
C THR A 195 17.09 0.96 -6.05
N TRP A 196 15.84 0.48 -5.90
CA TRP A 196 15.42 -0.84 -6.36
C TRP A 196 14.99 -0.80 -7.83
N ALA A 197 14.19 0.22 -8.19
CA ALA A 197 13.81 0.53 -9.58
C ALA A 197 13.58 2.03 -9.72
N ASP A 198 13.92 2.59 -10.87
CA ASP A 198 13.76 4.01 -11.19
C ASP A 198 12.88 4.20 -12.44
N GLY A 199 12.35 5.41 -12.64
CA GLY A 199 11.49 5.73 -13.78
C GLY A 199 10.13 5.06 -13.72
N VAL A 200 9.64 4.78 -12.52
CA VAL A 200 8.29 4.28 -12.23
C VAL A 200 7.58 5.30 -11.34
N ALA A 201 6.27 5.47 -11.49
CA ALA A 201 5.48 6.37 -10.65
C ALA A 201 4.66 5.51 -9.65
N PRO A 202 5.31 4.90 -8.62
CA PRO A 202 4.67 3.89 -7.81
C PRO A 202 3.77 4.52 -6.75
N ASP A 203 2.63 3.86 -6.51
CA ASP A 203 1.72 4.13 -5.40
C ASP A 203 1.69 2.90 -4.47
N GLY A 204 0.57 2.20 -4.29
CA GLY A 204 0.54 0.93 -3.60
C GLY A 204 1.25 -0.19 -4.39
N ILE A 205 1.91 -1.11 -3.67
CA ILE A 205 2.73 -2.18 -4.27
C ILE A 205 2.49 -3.53 -3.61
N CYS A 206 2.74 -4.61 -4.34
CA CYS A 206 2.86 -5.97 -3.78
C CYS A 206 3.96 -6.77 -4.49
N LEU A 207 4.48 -7.80 -3.79
CA LEU A 207 5.61 -8.63 -4.24
C LEU A 207 5.13 -9.98 -4.74
N ASP A 208 5.69 -10.49 -5.84
CA ASP A 208 5.44 -11.83 -6.34
C ASP A 208 6.61 -12.81 -6.11
N ALA A 209 6.36 -14.09 -6.37
CA ALA A 209 7.32 -15.16 -6.13
C ALA A 209 8.53 -15.17 -7.09
N ASP A 210 8.45 -14.43 -8.19
CA ASP A 210 9.58 -14.21 -9.09
C ASP A 210 10.47 -13.05 -8.63
N GLY A 211 10.14 -12.43 -7.48
CA GLY A 211 10.84 -11.27 -6.94
C GLY A 211 10.51 -9.97 -7.67
N CYS A 212 9.39 -9.92 -8.38
CA CYS A 212 8.93 -8.71 -9.07
C CYS A 212 7.91 -7.96 -8.20
N ILE A 213 7.89 -6.64 -8.36
CA ILE A 213 6.89 -5.76 -7.73
C ILE A 213 5.79 -5.45 -8.74
N TRP A 214 4.54 -5.67 -8.35
CA TRP A 214 3.40 -5.03 -8.97
C TRP A 214 3.24 -3.65 -8.35
N ALA A 215 3.35 -2.61 -9.16
CA ALA A 215 3.23 -1.22 -8.75
C ALA A 215 2.02 -0.58 -9.44
N SER A 216 1.15 -0.02 -8.64
CA SER A 216 0.07 0.84 -9.10
C SER A 216 0.62 2.20 -9.49
N THR A 217 0.00 2.89 -10.46
CA THR A 217 0.42 4.22 -10.88
C THR A 217 -0.79 5.14 -10.92
N ALA A 218 -0.90 5.99 -9.89
CA ALA A 218 -2.04 6.90 -9.75
C ALA A 218 -1.86 8.21 -10.55
N HIS A 219 -0.62 8.61 -10.85
CA HIS A 219 -0.36 9.97 -11.32
C HIS A 219 -0.11 10.11 -12.83
N ASP A 220 0.50 9.11 -13.52
CA ASP A 220 1.03 9.35 -14.86
C ASP A 220 0.47 8.47 -15.98
N ALA A 221 -0.15 7.33 -15.71
CA ALA A 221 -0.41 6.37 -16.78
C ALA A 221 -1.62 5.46 -16.62
N ASN A 222 -2.43 5.58 -15.58
CA ASN A 222 -3.60 4.71 -15.35
C ASN A 222 -3.28 3.24 -15.61
N ASN A 223 -2.30 2.69 -14.91
CA ASN A 223 -1.91 1.30 -15.10
C ASN A 223 -1.42 0.64 -13.81
N CYS A 224 -1.34 -0.68 -13.83
CA CYS A 224 -0.61 -1.48 -12.87
C CYS A 224 0.51 -2.22 -13.63
N ALA A 225 1.75 -2.08 -13.18
CA ALA A 225 2.92 -2.61 -13.87
C ALA A 225 3.68 -3.62 -13.01
N ARG A 226 4.09 -4.73 -13.63
CA ARG A 226 5.00 -5.70 -13.03
C ARG A 226 6.43 -5.34 -13.35
N ILE A 227 7.22 -5.08 -12.34
CA ILE A 227 8.56 -4.50 -12.45
C ILE A 227 9.55 -5.41 -11.75
N ARG A 228 10.67 -5.71 -12.42
CA ARG A 228 11.80 -6.42 -11.80
C ARG A 228 12.80 -5.43 -11.20
N GLU A 229 13.61 -5.89 -10.28
CA GLU A 229 14.74 -5.11 -9.77
C GLU A 229 15.60 -4.56 -10.92
N GLY A 230 16.02 -3.30 -10.80
CA GLY A 230 16.69 -2.56 -11.86
C GLY A 230 15.77 -1.86 -12.87
N GLY A 231 14.42 -1.90 -12.69
CA GLY A 231 13.47 -1.06 -13.43
C GLY A 231 12.92 -1.67 -14.72
N GLY A 232 13.18 -2.95 -15.01
CA GLY A 232 12.61 -3.61 -16.20
C GLY A 232 11.12 -3.90 -16.04
N VAL A 233 10.24 -3.22 -16.80
CA VAL A 233 8.80 -3.54 -16.84
C VAL A 233 8.58 -4.81 -17.66
N LEU A 234 7.97 -5.82 -17.06
CA LEU A 234 7.69 -7.12 -17.67
C LEU A 234 6.26 -7.21 -18.21
N GLU A 235 5.28 -6.75 -17.42
CA GLU A 235 3.88 -6.67 -17.78
C GLU A 235 3.33 -5.27 -17.45
N ARG A 236 2.28 -4.87 -18.18
CA ARG A 236 1.55 -3.65 -17.92
C ARG A 236 0.07 -3.88 -18.22
N ILE A 237 -0.76 -3.66 -17.21
CA ILE A 237 -2.21 -3.68 -17.33
C ILE A 237 -2.67 -2.24 -17.48
N GLN A 238 -3.14 -1.86 -18.67
CA GLN A 238 -3.70 -0.55 -18.91
C GLN A 238 -5.12 -0.49 -18.33
N LEU A 239 -5.43 0.61 -17.64
CA LEU A 239 -6.70 0.83 -16.96
C LEU A 239 -7.38 2.09 -17.53
N ASP A 240 -8.67 2.23 -17.26
CA ASP A 240 -9.46 3.41 -17.72
C ASP A 240 -9.32 4.61 -16.77
N ARG A 241 -8.81 4.38 -15.57
CA ARG A 241 -8.64 5.38 -14.51
C ARG A 241 -7.42 5.10 -13.64
N PRO A 242 -6.99 6.03 -12.78
CA PRO A 242 -5.88 5.84 -11.84
C PRO A 242 -6.02 4.60 -10.98
N CYS A 243 -4.90 3.88 -10.79
CA CYS A 243 -4.77 2.75 -9.88
C CYS A 243 -3.96 3.19 -8.67
N PHE A 244 -4.55 3.13 -7.48
CA PHE A 244 -3.93 3.57 -6.25
C PHE A 244 -3.14 2.47 -5.57
N ALA A 245 -3.71 1.25 -5.52
CA ALA A 245 -3.04 0.15 -4.85
C ALA A 245 -3.27 -1.19 -5.56
N SER A 246 -2.38 -2.13 -5.32
CA SER A 246 -2.48 -3.50 -5.82
C SER A 246 -2.12 -4.52 -4.76
N MET A 247 -2.71 -5.72 -4.85
CA MET A 247 -2.46 -6.84 -3.95
C MET A 247 -2.60 -8.16 -4.68
N LEU A 248 -1.73 -9.11 -4.36
CA LEU A 248 -1.83 -10.49 -4.84
C LEU A 248 -2.50 -11.37 -3.77
N GLY A 249 -3.57 -12.05 -4.14
CA GLY A 249 -4.33 -12.90 -3.24
C GLY A 249 -5.04 -14.04 -3.97
N GLY A 250 -6.12 -14.53 -3.38
CA GLY A 250 -6.81 -15.72 -3.87
C GLY A 250 -6.22 -17.01 -3.28
N PRO A 251 -6.88 -18.19 -3.49
CA PRO A 251 -6.46 -19.47 -2.92
C PRO A 251 -5.05 -19.89 -3.33
N ASP A 252 -4.63 -19.54 -4.55
CA ASP A 252 -3.31 -19.81 -5.11
C ASP A 252 -2.41 -18.56 -5.12
N ARG A 253 -2.89 -17.43 -4.56
CA ARG A 253 -2.24 -16.12 -4.53
C ARG A 253 -1.93 -15.53 -5.91
N ARG A 254 -2.64 -15.95 -6.96
CA ARG A 254 -2.45 -15.48 -8.34
C ARG A 254 -3.52 -14.50 -8.81
N THR A 255 -4.47 -14.15 -7.96
CA THR A 255 -5.42 -13.08 -8.26
C THR A 255 -4.76 -11.75 -7.94
N LEU A 256 -4.52 -10.93 -8.94
CA LEU A 256 -4.08 -9.54 -8.79
C LEU A 256 -5.32 -8.67 -8.60
N PHE A 257 -5.44 -8.06 -7.44
CA PHE A 257 -6.44 -7.04 -7.14
C PHE A 257 -5.83 -5.66 -7.42
N MET A 258 -6.61 -4.80 -8.06
CA MET A 258 -6.23 -3.41 -8.38
C MET A 258 -7.33 -2.48 -7.91
N LEU A 259 -7.00 -1.52 -7.07
CA LEU A 259 -7.93 -0.55 -6.51
C LEU A 259 -7.83 0.72 -7.34
N VAL A 260 -8.93 1.07 -7.99
CA VAL A 260 -8.99 2.19 -8.94
C VAL A 260 -10.09 3.17 -8.55
N ALA A 261 -9.90 4.45 -8.83
CA ALA A 261 -10.92 5.49 -8.69
C ALA A 261 -10.57 6.67 -9.60
N ASP A 262 -11.55 7.52 -9.90
CA ASP A 262 -11.27 8.79 -10.54
C ASP A 262 -10.44 9.66 -9.59
N TRP A 263 -9.44 10.35 -10.16
CA TRP A 263 -8.65 11.32 -9.43
C TRP A 263 -8.58 12.64 -10.20
N ARG A 264 -8.91 13.72 -9.53
CA ARG A 264 -8.97 15.06 -10.13
C ARG A 264 -8.15 16.10 -9.36
N GLY A 265 -7.16 15.62 -8.58
CA GLY A 265 -6.31 16.45 -7.75
C GLY A 265 -6.79 16.59 -6.30
N PRO A 266 -5.87 16.97 -5.40
CA PRO A 266 -6.16 17.05 -3.95
C PRO A 266 -7.22 18.12 -3.61
N GLU A 267 -7.38 19.15 -4.44
CA GLU A 267 -8.37 20.21 -4.28
C GLU A 267 -9.81 19.76 -4.56
N ASN A 268 -10.01 18.57 -5.16
CA ASN A 268 -11.32 18.01 -5.50
C ASN A 268 -11.69 16.78 -4.65
N VAL A 269 -11.02 16.55 -3.53
CA VAL A 269 -11.16 15.31 -2.72
C VAL A 269 -12.61 15.07 -2.28
N ASP A 270 -13.33 16.09 -1.83
CA ASP A 270 -14.72 15.95 -1.40
C ASP A 270 -15.64 15.48 -2.53
N ASP A 271 -15.46 16.02 -3.73
CA ASP A 271 -16.21 15.62 -4.92
C ASP A 271 -15.87 14.20 -5.36
N ILE A 272 -14.60 13.79 -5.25
CA ILE A 272 -14.13 12.44 -5.56
C ILE A 272 -14.77 11.43 -4.61
N ILE A 273 -14.75 11.72 -3.30
CA ILE A 273 -15.37 10.89 -2.26
C ILE A 273 -16.87 10.75 -2.51
N ALA A 274 -17.56 11.86 -2.81
CA ALA A 274 -19.01 11.88 -3.05
C ALA A 274 -19.41 11.11 -4.32
N ALA A 275 -18.57 11.10 -5.35
CA ALA A 275 -18.83 10.44 -6.63
C ALA A 275 -18.80 8.90 -6.54
N ARG A 276 -18.10 8.33 -5.56
CA ARG A 276 -17.97 6.86 -5.34
C ARG A 276 -17.63 6.07 -6.61
N THR A 277 -16.63 6.55 -7.34
CA THR A 277 -16.17 5.90 -8.59
C THR A 277 -15.18 4.76 -8.35
N GLY A 278 -14.83 4.52 -7.07
CA GLY A 278 -13.87 3.50 -6.68
C GLY A 278 -14.34 2.09 -6.98
N GLN A 279 -13.43 1.28 -7.51
CA GLN A 279 -13.66 -0.11 -7.88
C GLN A 279 -12.50 -1.00 -7.44
N VAL A 280 -12.80 -2.26 -7.18
CA VAL A 280 -11.82 -3.35 -7.14
C VAL A 280 -11.86 -4.07 -8.48
N LEU A 281 -10.76 -4.06 -9.20
CA LEU A 281 -10.56 -4.86 -10.41
C LEU A 281 -9.72 -6.09 -10.07
N VAL A 282 -9.91 -7.17 -10.82
CA VAL A 282 -9.11 -8.40 -10.68
C VAL A 282 -8.61 -8.88 -12.02
N ALA A 283 -7.41 -9.49 -11.99
CA ALA A 283 -6.79 -10.14 -13.15
C ALA A 283 -5.93 -11.33 -12.68
N ASP A 284 -5.61 -12.24 -13.60
CA ASP A 284 -4.71 -13.36 -13.31
C ASP A 284 -3.24 -12.90 -13.40
N ALA A 285 -2.48 -13.13 -12.35
CA ALA A 285 -1.06 -12.82 -12.31
C ALA A 285 -0.20 -14.01 -12.77
N PRO A 286 0.94 -13.77 -13.46
CA PRO A 286 1.83 -14.82 -13.94
C PRO A 286 2.56 -15.54 -12.80
N ALA A 287 2.73 -14.90 -11.65
CA ALA A 287 3.37 -15.47 -10.46
C ALA A 287 2.51 -15.22 -9.21
N PRO A 288 2.53 -16.12 -8.21
CA PRO A 288 1.77 -15.92 -6.98
C PRO A 288 2.39 -14.82 -6.10
N GLY A 289 1.58 -14.18 -5.27
CA GLY A 289 2.05 -13.25 -4.27
C GLY A 289 2.87 -13.91 -3.16
N VAL A 290 3.86 -13.19 -2.65
CA VAL A 290 4.72 -13.59 -1.53
C VAL A 290 5.07 -12.37 -0.70
N GLY A 291 5.80 -12.60 0.40
CA GLY A 291 6.23 -11.51 1.28
C GLY A 291 5.17 -11.06 2.27
N TRP A 292 5.37 -9.90 2.80
CA TRP A 292 4.55 -9.23 3.77
C TRP A 292 4.21 -7.84 3.23
N PRO A 293 3.00 -7.45 3.12
CA PRO A 293 1.74 -8.09 3.56
C PRO A 293 1.31 -9.34 2.84
#